data_91b5e968878d5224c27862538d9c026b
#
_entry.id   91b5e968878d5224c27862538d9c026b
#
_cell.length_a   1.000
_cell.length_b   1.000
_cell.length_c   1.000
_cell.angle_alpha   90.00
_cell.angle_beta   90.00
_cell.angle_gamma   90.00
#
_symmetry.space_group_name_H-M   'P 1'
#
loop_
_entity.id
_entity.type
_entity.pdbx_description
1 polymer ?
#
loop_
_entity_poly.entity_id
_entity_poly.type
_entity_poly.pdbx_seq_one_letter_code
_entity_poly.pdbx_strand_id
1 'polypeptide(L)'
;MTPPCLFSSSCARRILLLVLACPPVTIQAQSAAPGYRIAGTVVNAQTGEPVRGATVSVLALEDSHSIASTQTGSDGHFSVDGLPAAKYQLTASKRGYSTAAYDEHGDFSSAIVTGDDPNSNFDTTHLVFRLTPGAALRGVVTADGGDPVADAEVMLFKKPQGYAPGERIVQQETAITDDIGTYEFSNLSPGEYLLAAKATPWYAMHGNPPSPGQTSATPPNSALDVAYPITYFDSTTDEASASPILLAQGSRIDANLTLHAVSAIRLQISAPRRQDGQLARPQLRQTIFGETVNNVSAGFLDAATTGSTEFVGVPPGQYELTQGDPPRVVELDATASLQVEPGAGLPAFPVAGTLETADGKPVTSFALVTLEPADAAQGLKPLESSFNKGAFSFPAVPVGAWKLSAQVDGLPESVLSIVAAGQAHSGSAVTVHDHPLTLVARVTSGGPSVEGFARKDGKGVSGVMVLLVPRALSTLPDPSMLDRIRRDQSDSDGSFSLHDAAPGQYSVLAIQDGWDLDWTRPGILARYLPAGIPVTVKATSENAVRLAEPVPVQSR
;
A
#
# COMPACT_ATOMS: atom_id res chain seq x y z
N MET A 1 -77.55 25.12 -19.49
CA MET A 1 -78.59 25.22 -20.53
C MET A 1 -78.19 24.27 -21.64
N THR A 2 -78.89 23.18 -21.73
CA THR A 2 -78.95 22.18 -22.81
C THR A 2 -79.73 22.79 -24.04
N PRO A 3 -79.93 22.03 -25.09
CA PRO A 3 -79.22 21.30 -26.12
C PRO A 3 -79.63 21.78 -27.52
N PRO A 4 -79.89 21.06 -28.60
CA PRO A 4 -79.65 19.69 -29.02
C PRO A 4 -79.29 19.49 -30.55
N CYS A 5 -79.05 18.20 -30.93
CA CYS A 5 -79.50 17.46 -32.14
C CYS A 5 -79.04 17.92 -33.52
N LEU A 6 -78.91 17.12 -34.56
CA LEU A 6 -79.34 15.80 -35.03
C LEU A 6 -78.75 15.49 -36.43
N PHE A 7 -78.68 14.16 -36.73
CA PHE A 7 -78.78 13.52 -38.09
C PHE A 7 -77.63 13.66 -39.09
N SER A 8 -77.11 12.65 -39.59
CA SER A 8 -77.52 11.43 -40.33
C SER A 8 -76.67 11.36 -41.63
N SER A 9 -76.03 10.27 -41.85
CA SER A 9 -76.30 9.33 -42.95
C SER A 9 -75.05 8.54 -43.39
N SER A 10 -75.27 7.28 -43.41
CA SER A 10 -74.60 6.18 -44.04
C SER A 10 -73.71 6.48 -45.27
N CYS A 11 -72.50 5.94 -45.21
CA CYS A 11 -71.83 5.48 -46.41
C CYS A 11 -70.96 4.24 -46.14
N ALA A 12 -71.42 3.12 -46.58
CA ALA A 12 -70.72 1.84 -46.53
C ALA A 12 -69.42 1.89 -47.34
N ARG A 13 -68.32 1.65 -46.70
CA ARG A 13 -67.07 1.40 -47.45
C ARG A 13 -66.48 0.09 -46.97
N ARG A 14 -66.35 -0.83 -47.90
CA ARG A 14 -65.77 -2.16 -47.80
C ARG A 14 -64.36 -2.03 -47.26
N ILE A 15 -64.07 -2.67 -46.07
CA ILE A 15 -62.73 -2.85 -45.55
C ILE A 15 -62.19 -4.13 -46.17
N LEU A 16 -61.20 -3.97 -47.07
CA LEU A 16 -60.40 -5.05 -47.61
C LEU A 16 -59.38 -5.47 -46.54
N LEU A 17 -59.59 -6.62 -45.90
CA LEU A 17 -58.62 -7.22 -44.95
C LEU A 17 -57.41 -7.73 -45.76
N LEU A 18 -56.31 -6.98 -45.68
CA LEU A 18 -55.01 -7.41 -46.17
C LEU A 18 -54.37 -8.22 -45.04
N VAL A 19 -54.42 -9.55 -45.11
CA VAL A 19 -53.69 -10.45 -44.22
C VAL A 19 -52.21 -10.39 -44.59
N LEU A 20 -51.42 -9.62 -43.85
CA LEU A 20 -49.96 -9.68 -43.91
C LEU A 20 -49.52 -11.01 -43.26
N ALA A 21 -49.13 -11.96 -44.09
CA ALA A 21 -48.44 -13.16 -43.65
C ALA A 21 -47.02 -12.75 -43.19
N CYS A 22 -46.82 -12.58 -41.88
CA CYS A 22 -45.50 -12.46 -41.29
C CYS A 22 -44.87 -13.88 -41.30
N PRO A 23 -43.66 -14.06 -41.88
CA PRO A 23 -42.98 -15.32 -41.74
C PRO A 23 -42.59 -15.58 -40.27
N PRO A 24 -42.64 -16.78 -39.75
CA PRO A 24 -42.21 -17.07 -38.39
C PRO A 24 -40.70 -16.79 -38.29
N VAL A 25 -40.33 -15.78 -37.51
CA VAL A 25 -38.95 -15.59 -37.07
C VAL A 25 -38.62 -16.77 -36.14
N THR A 26 -37.94 -17.75 -36.66
CA THR A 26 -37.30 -18.77 -35.84
C THR A 26 -36.19 -18.10 -35.04
N ILE A 27 -36.47 -17.77 -33.77
CA ILE A 27 -35.45 -17.44 -32.81
C ILE A 27 -34.67 -18.76 -32.59
N GLN A 28 -33.55 -18.89 -33.30
CA GLN A 28 -32.56 -19.90 -32.91
C GLN A 28 -32.07 -19.49 -31.52
N ALA A 29 -32.50 -20.21 -30.50
CA ALA A 29 -31.84 -20.21 -29.22
C ALA A 29 -30.38 -20.59 -29.51
N GLN A 30 -29.47 -19.62 -29.47
CA GLN A 30 -28.05 -19.92 -29.40
C GLN A 30 -27.89 -20.75 -28.13
N SER A 31 -27.60 -22.06 -28.33
CA SER A 31 -27.14 -22.92 -27.24
C SER A 31 -25.93 -22.21 -26.64
N ALA A 32 -26.08 -21.68 -25.45
CA ALA A 32 -24.94 -21.17 -24.69
C ALA A 32 -23.90 -22.31 -24.65
N ALA A 33 -22.67 -22.02 -25.04
CA ALA A 33 -21.60 -23.00 -24.89
C ALA A 33 -21.60 -23.49 -23.44
N PRO A 34 -21.43 -24.80 -23.19
CA PRO A 34 -21.40 -25.31 -21.83
C PRO A 34 -20.31 -24.54 -21.08
N GLY A 35 -20.72 -23.76 -20.07
CA GLY A 35 -19.78 -22.98 -19.26
C GLY A 35 -18.90 -23.90 -18.41
N TYR A 36 -17.70 -23.42 -18.09
CA TYR A 36 -16.78 -24.13 -17.20
C TYR A 36 -17.26 -24.05 -15.75
N ARG A 37 -16.75 -24.96 -14.94
CA ARG A 37 -17.07 -25.07 -13.51
C ARG A 37 -15.82 -24.89 -12.67
N ILE A 38 -15.96 -24.10 -11.59
CA ILE A 38 -14.97 -24.00 -10.52
C ILE A 38 -15.65 -24.51 -9.24
N ALA A 39 -15.10 -25.57 -8.65
CA ALA A 39 -15.66 -26.17 -7.45
C ALA A 39 -14.56 -26.71 -6.52
N GLY A 40 -14.89 -26.90 -5.27
CA GLY A 40 -13.92 -27.41 -4.29
C GLY A 40 -14.45 -27.37 -2.87
N THR A 41 -13.54 -27.51 -1.93
CA THR A 41 -13.83 -27.51 -0.50
C THR A 41 -12.95 -26.48 0.21
N VAL A 42 -13.57 -25.62 1.01
CA VAL A 42 -12.86 -24.74 1.92
C VAL A 42 -12.60 -25.49 3.23
N VAL A 43 -11.33 -25.54 3.62
CA VAL A 43 -10.89 -26.23 4.84
C VAL A 43 -10.11 -25.27 5.73
N ASN A 44 -10.17 -25.52 7.03
CA ASN A 44 -9.32 -24.85 8.00
C ASN A 44 -7.85 -25.25 7.76
N ALA A 45 -6.97 -24.27 7.57
CA ALA A 45 -5.57 -24.52 7.23
C ALA A 45 -4.81 -25.29 8.32
N GLN A 46 -5.23 -25.20 9.59
CA GLN A 46 -4.58 -25.86 10.72
C GLN A 46 -5.12 -27.28 10.96
N THR A 47 -6.45 -27.44 10.95
CA THR A 47 -7.10 -28.70 11.33
C THR A 47 -7.46 -29.59 10.14
N GLY A 48 -7.52 -29.02 8.94
CA GLY A 48 -8.03 -29.70 7.75
C GLY A 48 -9.56 -29.90 7.74
N GLU A 49 -10.27 -29.45 8.78
CA GLU A 49 -11.72 -29.60 8.86
C GLU A 49 -12.44 -28.67 7.88
N PRO A 50 -13.60 -29.10 7.35
CA PRO A 50 -14.40 -28.27 6.47
C PRO A 50 -14.90 -26.98 7.13
N VAL A 51 -14.83 -25.87 6.40
CA VAL A 51 -15.28 -24.57 6.87
C VAL A 51 -16.67 -24.26 6.30
N ARG A 52 -17.72 -24.45 7.11
CA ARG A 52 -19.09 -24.11 6.76
C ARG A 52 -19.30 -22.60 6.70
N GLY A 53 -20.09 -22.12 5.72
CA GLY A 53 -20.55 -20.72 5.64
C GLY A 53 -19.41 -19.73 5.34
N ALA A 54 -18.33 -20.19 4.73
CA ALA A 54 -17.33 -19.30 4.13
C ALA A 54 -17.89 -18.74 2.81
N THR A 55 -17.69 -17.46 2.57
CA THR A 55 -18.04 -16.83 1.30
C THR A 55 -16.87 -17.00 0.34
N VAL A 56 -17.11 -17.65 -0.78
CA VAL A 56 -16.14 -17.77 -1.88
C VAL A 56 -16.60 -16.86 -3.01
N SER A 57 -15.74 -15.94 -3.41
CA SER A 57 -15.98 -14.98 -4.50
C SER A 57 -15.06 -15.29 -5.68
N VAL A 58 -15.63 -15.20 -6.89
CA VAL A 58 -14.95 -15.40 -8.16
C VAL A 58 -14.91 -14.08 -8.90
N LEU A 59 -13.72 -13.59 -9.17
CA LEU A 59 -13.47 -12.30 -9.85
C LEU A 59 -12.79 -12.60 -11.20
N ALA A 60 -13.25 -11.94 -12.27
CA ALA A 60 -12.52 -11.96 -13.54
C ALA A 60 -11.30 -11.04 -13.45
N LEU A 61 -10.13 -11.52 -13.89
CA LEU A 61 -8.91 -10.72 -13.85
C LEU A 61 -8.88 -9.59 -14.91
N GLU A 62 -9.62 -9.74 -16.02
CA GLU A 62 -9.60 -8.75 -17.11
C GLU A 62 -10.15 -7.39 -16.70
N ASP A 63 -11.17 -7.35 -15.82
CA ASP A 63 -11.88 -6.13 -15.42
C ASP A 63 -12.13 -6.04 -13.91
N SER A 64 -11.56 -6.94 -13.13
CA SER A 64 -11.59 -6.97 -11.66
C SER A 64 -13.00 -6.92 -11.05
N HIS A 65 -14.05 -7.27 -11.82
CA HIS A 65 -15.40 -7.32 -11.28
C HIS A 65 -15.78 -8.70 -10.75
N SER A 66 -16.56 -8.72 -9.68
CA SER A 66 -17.08 -9.95 -9.10
C SER A 66 -18.13 -10.57 -10.04
N ILE A 67 -17.85 -11.77 -10.56
CA ILE A 67 -18.77 -12.51 -11.43
C ILE A 67 -19.77 -13.31 -10.62
N ALA A 68 -19.31 -13.95 -9.54
CA ALA A 68 -20.13 -14.79 -8.71
C ALA A 68 -19.61 -14.83 -7.27
N SER A 69 -20.52 -15.07 -6.34
CA SER A 69 -20.20 -15.34 -4.95
C SER A 69 -21.12 -16.46 -4.44
N THR A 70 -20.56 -17.41 -3.70
CA THR A 70 -21.28 -18.54 -3.13
C THR A 70 -20.86 -18.77 -1.68
N GLN A 71 -21.68 -19.45 -0.90
CA GLN A 71 -21.33 -19.85 0.46
C GLN A 71 -21.14 -21.36 0.56
N THR A 72 -20.14 -21.77 1.34
CA THR A 72 -19.85 -23.18 1.56
C THR A 72 -20.94 -23.87 2.40
N GLY A 73 -21.24 -25.11 2.03
CA GLY A 73 -22.14 -26.01 2.78
C GLY A 73 -21.56 -26.48 4.12
N SER A 74 -22.28 -27.39 4.79
CA SER A 74 -21.82 -27.99 6.07
C SER A 74 -20.55 -28.81 5.91
N ASP A 75 -20.30 -29.31 4.71
CA ASP A 75 -19.13 -30.08 4.29
C ASP A 75 -18.00 -29.21 3.71
N GLY A 76 -18.13 -27.87 3.80
CA GLY A 76 -17.18 -26.92 3.24
C GLY A 76 -17.20 -26.81 1.72
N HIS A 77 -18.11 -27.55 1.03
CA HIS A 77 -18.14 -27.54 -0.43
C HIS A 77 -18.70 -26.26 -1.02
N PHE A 78 -18.11 -25.82 -2.14
CA PHE A 78 -18.59 -24.71 -2.98
C PHE A 78 -18.57 -25.10 -4.47
N SER A 79 -19.42 -24.48 -5.26
CA SER A 79 -19.44 -24.62 -6.72
C SER A 79 -19.95 -23.35 -7.38
N VAL A 80 -19.30 -22.98 -8.47
CA VAL A 80 -19.70 -21.91 -9.39
C VAL A 80 -19.69 -22.50 -10.80
N ASP A 81 -20.83 -22.50 -11.44
CA ASP A 81 -21.05 -23.13 -12.75
C ASP A 81 -21.29 -22.06 -13.83
N GLY A 82 -21.12 -22.42 -15.08
CA GLY A 82 -21.46 -21.56 -16.23
C GLY A 82 -20.45 -20.46 -16.52
N LEU A 83 -19.21 -20.60 -16.07
CA LEU A 83 -18.17 -19.60 -16.27
C LEU A 83 -17.63 -19.65 -17.72
N PRO A 84 -17.39 -18.50 -18.39
CA PRO A 84 -16.65 -18.43 -19.64
C PRO A 84 -15.22 -18.97 -19.52
N ALA A 85 -14.56 -19.22 -20.65
CA ALA A 85 -13.12 -19.47 -20.68
C ALA A 85 -12.39 -18.16 -20.38
N ALA A 86 -11.75 -18.06 -19.21
CA ALA A 86 -11.04 -16.87 -18.74
C ALA A 86 -10.14 -17.19 -17.53
N LYS A 87 -9.43 -16.18 -17.02
CA LYS A 87 -8.69 -16.24 -15.77
C LYS A 87 -9.52 -15.66 -14.62
N TYR A 88 -9.58 -16.39 -13.51
CA TYR A 88 -10.35 -16.02 -12.34
C TYR A 88 -9.51 -16.01 -11.09
N GLN A 89 -9.59 -14.94 -10.34
CA GLN A 89 -9.11 -14.91 -8.96
C GLN A 89 -10.22 -15.42 -8.04
N LEU A 90 -9.88 -16.37 -7.17
CA LEU A 90 -10.76 -16.85 -6.12
C LEU A 90 -10.32 -16.25 -4.80
N THR A 91 -11.29 -15.73 -4.05
CA THR A 91 -11.07 -15.27 -2.67
C THR A 91 -12.06 -15.98 -1.75
N ALA A 92 -11.63 -16.31 -0.55
CA ALA A 92 -12.51 -16.82 0.49
C ALA A 92 -12.42 -15.96 1.75
N SER A 93 -13.58 -15.75 2.39
CA SER A 93 -13.65 -14.98 3.64
C SER A 93 -14.65 -15.60 4.60
N LYS A 94 -14.36 -15.51 5.89
CA LYS A 94 -15.28 -15.89 6.98
C LYS A 94 -14.88 -15.16 8.24
N ARG A 95 -15.87 -14.78 9.07
CA ARG A 95 -15.61 -14.19 10.39
C ARG A 95 -14.75 -15.14 11.23
N GLY A 96 -13.65 -14.62 11.79
CA GLY A 96 -12.67 -15.39 12.58
C GLY A 96 -11.59 -16.07 11.73
N TYR A 97 -11.54 -15.79 10.43
CA TYR A 97 -10.52 -16.25 9.51
C TYR A 97 -9.97 -15.04 8.74
N SER A 98 -8.70 -15.07 8.39
CA SER A 98 -8.13 -14.09 7.46
C SER A 98 -8.76 -14.29 6.08
N THR A 99 -9.16 -13.20 5.42
CA THR A 99 -9.53 -13.27 4.00
C THR A 99 -8.29 -13.64 3.21
N ALA A 100 -8.41 -14.62 2.33
CA ALA A 100 -7.29 -15.15 1.55
C ALA A 100 -7.68 -15.28 0.08
N ALA A 101 -6.68 -15.22 -0.81
CA ALA A 101 -6.79 -15.67 -2.18
C ALA A 101 -6.44 -17.17 -2.29
N TYR A 102 -6.85 -17.80 -3.40
CA TYR A 102 -6.54 -19.21 -3.62
C TYR A 102 -5.04 -19.41 -3.83
N ASP A 103 -4.47 -20.35 -3.09
CA ASP A 103 -3.03 -20.70 -3.14
C ASP A 103 -2.13 -19.47 -2.90
N GLU A 104 -2.49 -18.67 -1.90
CA GLU A 104 -1.83 -17.38 -1.58
C GLU A 104 -0.46 -17.59 -0.92
N HIS A 105 0.55 -16.87 -1.43
CA HIS A 105 1.90 -16.79 -0.86
C HIS A 105 2.33 -15.30 -0.77
N GLY A 106 2.13 -14.71 0.39
CA GLY A 106 2.35 -13.27 0.59
C GLY A 106 1.36 -12.45 -0.23
N ASP A 107 1.85 -11.61 -1.13
CA ASP A 107 1.02 -10.75 -2.00
C ASP A 107 0.65 -11.46 -3.33
N PHE A 108 1.04 -12.72 -3.51
CA PHE A 108 0.86 -13.48 -4.75
C PHE A 108 -0.16 -14.60 -4.57
N SER A 109 -0.89 -14.89 -5.61
CA SER A 109 -1.87 -15.99 -5.64
C SER A 109 -2.01 -16.55 -7.06
N SER A 110 -2.44 -17.80 -7.16
CA SER A 110 -2.68 -18.44 -8.46
C SER A 110 -4.09 -18.14 -8.96
N ALA A 111 -4.22 -17.59 -10.17
CA ALA A 111 -5.50 -17.54 -10.83
C ALA A 111 -5.91 -18.93 -11.33
N ILE A 112 -7.21 -19.19 -11.31
CA ILE A 112 -7.82 -20.38 -11.92
C ILE A 112 -8.13 -20.06 -13.38
N VAL A 113 -7.49 -20.78 -14.27
CA VAL A 113 -7.71 -20.64 -15.71
C VAL A 113 -8.71 -21.70 -16.15
N THR A 114 -9.83 -21.24 -16.75
CA THR A 114 -10.83 -22.12 -17.35
C THR A 114 -10.69 -22.08 -18.86
N GLY A 115 -10.79 -23.22 -19.51
CA GLY A 115 -10.64 -23.37 -20.94
C GLY A 115 -10.05 -24.74 -21.30
N ASP A 116 -10.05 -25.06 -22.59
CA ASP A 116 -9.49 -26.30 -23.11
C ASP A 116 -8.01 -26.10 -23.46
N ASP A 117 -7.12 -26.16 -22.46
CA ASP A 117 -5.68 -26.18 -22.70
C ASP A 117 -5.14 -27.61 -22.58
N PRO A 118 -4.63 -28.22 -23.68
CA PRO A 118 -4.07 -29.55 -23.65
C PRO A 118 -2.81 -29.70 -22.80
N ASN A 119 -2.18 -28.59 -22.44
CA ASN A 119 -0.98 -28.55 -21.59
C ASN A 119 -1.30 -28.35 -20.11
N SER A 120 -2.56 -28.07 -19.74
CA SER A 120 -3.00 -28.02 -18.35
C SER A 120 -3.59 -29.36 -17.92
N ASN A 121 -3.20 -29.83 -16.74
CA ASN A 121 -3.83 -30.98 -16.05
C ASN A 121 -4.53 -30.52 -14.78
N PHE A 122 -4.72 -29.22 -14.61
CA PHE A 122 -5.29 -28.65 -13.39
C PHE A 122 -6.78 -28.96 -13.31
N ASP A 123 -7.21 -29.57 -12.20
CA ASP A 123 -8.61 -29.88 -11.95
C ASP A 123 -9.30 -28.71 -11.24
N THR A 124 -10.09 -27.95 -11.98
CA THR A 124 -10.85 -26.82 -11.46
C THR A 124 -12.07 -27.23 -10.62
N THR A 125 -12.39 -28.53 -10.55
CA THR A 125 -13.60 -29.03 -9.89
C THR A 125 -13.34 -29.65 -8.51
N HIS A 126 -12.10 -29.89 -8.14
CA HIS A 126 -11.70 -30.48 -6.86
C HIS A 126 -10.66 -29.61 -6.11
N LEU A 127 -10.89 -28.30 -6.07
CA LEU A 127 -9.99 -27.39 -5.39
C LEU A 127 -10.03 -27.59 -3.88
N VAL A 128 -8.87 -27.46 -3.24
CA VAL A 128 -8.77 -27.39 -1.77
C VAL A 128 -8.36 -25.98 -1.38
N PHE A 129 -9.32 -25.21 -0.89
CA PHE A 129 -9.07 -23.84 -0.45
C PHE A 129 -8.77 -23.85 1.06
N ARG A 130 -7.54 -23.49 1.43
CA ARG A 130 -7.11 -23.45 2.82
C ARG A 130 -7.32 -22.06 3.40
N LEU A 131 -8.30 -21.94 4.31
CA LEU A 131 -8.60 -20.67 4.96
C LEU A 131 -7.94 -20.63 6.35
N THR A 132 -7.10 -19.65 6.56
CA THR A 132 -6.30 -19.52 7.78
C THR A 132 -7.12 -18.85 8.88
N PRO A 133 -7.22 -19.46 10.09
CA PRO A 133 -7.79 -18.76 11.24
C PRO A 133 -7.07 -17.44 11.48
N GLY A 134 -7.82 -16.35 11.59
CA GLY A 134 -7.27 -15.02 11.83
C GLY A 134 -6.63 -14.94 13.21
N ALA A 135 -5.44 -14.36 13.27
CA ALA A 135 -4.82 -14.02 14.54
C ALA A 135 -5.44 -12.74 15.13
N ALA A 136 -5.32 -12.57 16.43
CA ALA A 136 -5.73 -11.36 17.12
C ALA A 136 -4.62 -10.87 18.05
N LEU A 137 -4.43 -9.56 18.05
CA LEU A 137 -3.55 -8.84 18.96
C LEU A 137 -4.42 -7.88 19.77
N ARG A 138 -4.37 -7.97 21.07
CA ARG A 138 -5.10 -7.06 21.97
C ARG A 138 -4.21 -6.63 23.12
N GLY A 139 -4.60 -5.60 23.81
CA GLY A 139 -3.85 -5.17 24.98
C GLY A 139 -4.54 -4.04 25.72
N VAL A 140 -3.86 -3.61 26.77
CA VAL A 140 -4.26 -2.46 27.57
C VAL A 140 -3.11 -1.47 27.56
N VAL A 141 -3.44 -0.19 27.31
CA VAL A 141 -2.50 0.92 27.45
C VAL A 141 -2.73 1.54 28.83
N THR A 142 -1.67 1.57 29.63
CA THR A 142 -1.69 2.14 30.98
C THR A 142 -0.65 3.24 31.14
N ALA A 143 -0.89 4.15 32.08
CA ALA A 143 0.09 5.12 32.54
C ALA A 143 0.92 4.58 33.71
N ASP A 144 1.86 5.39 34.20
CA ASP A 144 2.55 5.16 35.47
C ASP A 144 1.52 4.96 36.58
N GLY A 145 1.69 3.95 37.40
CA GLY A 145 0.73 3.63 38.46
C GLY A 145 -0.41 2.70 38.05
N GLY A 146 -0.54 2.34 36.76
CA GLY A 146 -1.51 1.39 36.24
C GLY A 146 -2.86 1.98 35.86
N ASP A 147 -3.00 3.30 35.84
CA ASP A 147 -4.21 3.98 35.38
C ASP A 147 -4.39 3.76 33.86
N PRO A 148 -5.60 3.45 33.37
CA PRO A 148 -5.85 3.26 31.95
C PRO A 148 -5.68 4.57 31.18
N VAL A 149 -5.16 4.47 29.95
CA VAL A 149 -5.03 5.61 29.03
C VAL A 149 -6.09 5.47 27.96
N ALA A 150 -7.15 6.28 28.07
CA ALA A 150 -8.17 6.41 27.04
C ALA A 150 -7.68 7.25 25.86
N ASP A 151 -8.31 7.08 24.69
CA ASP A 151 -8.04 7.82 23.46
C ASP A 151 -6.57 7.72 22.98
N ALA A 152 -5.84 6.70 23.41
CA ALA A 152 -4.51 6.41 22.88
C ALA A 152 -4.64 5.84 21.46
N GLU A 153 -3.88 6.39 20.55
CA GLU A 153 -3.75 5.89 19.18
C GLU A 153 -2.71 4.78 19.17
N VAL A 154 -3.15 3.54 18.96
CA VAL A 154 -2.29 2.36 18.86
C VAL A 154 -2.16 1.99 17.39
N MET A 155 -0.95 1.99 16.87
CA MET A 155 -0.63 1.75 15.45
C MET A 155 0.06 0.41 15.30
N LEU A 156 -0.45 -0.44 14.40
CA LEU A 156 0.09 -1.74 14.07
C LEU A 156 0.81 -1.70 12.73
N PHE A 157 2.04 -2.16 12.72
CA PHE A 157 2.90 -2.23 11.54
C PHE A 157 3.27 -3.68 11.25
N LYS A 158 3.36 -4.04 9.97
CA LYS A 158 3.77 -5.37 9.53
C LYS A 158 5.13 -5.29 8.84
N LYS A 159 6.04 -6.18 9.23
CA LYS A 159 7.27 -6.39 8.47
C LYS A 159 7.00 -7.26 7.26
N PRO A 160 7.52 -6.93 6.08
CA PRO A 160 7.44 -7.82 4.91
C PRO A 160 8.11 -9.16 5.22
N GLN A 161 7.60 -10.25 4.66
CA GLN A 161 8.28 -11.54 4.74
C GLN A 161 9.58 -11.48 3.94
N GLY A 162 10.70 -11.87 4.56
CA GLY A 162 12.01 -11.76 3.94
C GLY A 162 12.57 -10.34 3.94
N TYR A 163 12.29 -9.58 5.01
CA TYR A 163 12.77 -8.22 5.21
C TYR A 163 14.25 -8.09 4.86
N ALA A 164 14.53 -7.39 3.78
CA ALA A 164 15.87 -6.95 3.40
C ALA A 164 16.07 -5.49 3.86
N PRO A 165 17.30 -5.08 4.17
CA PRO A 165 17.59 -3.67 4.44
C PRO A 165 17.10 -2.78 3.29
N GLY A 166 16.16 -1.87 3.59
CA GLY A 166 15.50 -0.99 2.61
C GLY A 166 14.08 -1.39 2.22
N GLU A 167 13.60 -2.59 2.57
CA GLU A 167 12.18 -2.89 2.49
C GLU A 167 11.41 -2.11 3.57
N ARG A 168 10.25 -1.58 3.22
CA ARG A 168 9.46 -0.75 4.13
C ARG A 168 8.61 -1.59 5.07
N ILE A 169 8.59 -1.17 6.33
CA ILE A 169 7.59 -1.59 7.30
C ILE A 169 6.29 -0.86 6.95
N VAL A 170 5.17 -1.56 6.82
CA VAL A 170 3.89 -0.96 6.39
C VAL A 170 2.94 -0.88 7.56
N GLN A 171 2.37 0.31 7.78
CA GLN A 171 1.27 0.48 8.73
C GLN A 171 0.04 -0.27 8.21
N GLN A 172 -0.47 -1.21 9.01
CA GLN A 172 -1.60 -2.07 8.66
C GLN A 172 -2.92 -1.50 9.17
N GLU A 173 -2.93 -1.10 10.43
CA GLU A 173 -4.16 -0.73 11.12
C GLU A 173 -3.86 0.23 12.28
N THR A 174 -4.87 1.00 12.68
CA THR A 174 -4.84 1.85 13.86
C THR A 174 -6.08 1.57 14.71
N ALA A 175 -5.88 1.42 16.01
CA ALA A 175 -6.95 1.32 17.00
C ALA A 175 -6.87 2.48 17.98
N ILE A 176 -8.01 2.93 18.48
CA ILE A 176 -8.09 3.90 19.57
C ILE A 176 -8.50 3.16 20.83
N THR A 177 -7.84 3.40 21.95
CA THR A 177 -8.18 2.77 23.21
C THR A 177 -9.51 3.32 23.76
N ASP A 178 -10.26 2.44 24.39
CA ASP A 178 -11.49 2.80 25.11
C ASP A 178 -11.20 3.45 26.49
N ASP A 179 -12.25 3.70 27.27
CA ASP A 179 -12.18 4.34 28.59
C ASP A 179 -11.45 3.51 29.67
N ILE A 180 -11.24 2.21 29.43
CA ILE A 180 -10.41 1.32 30.26
C ILE A 180 -9.06 1.00 29.63
N GLY A 181 -8.68 1.76 28.59
CA GLY A 181 -7.39 1.63 27.91
C GLY A 181 -7.25 0.44 26.98
N THR A 182 -8.34 -0.28 26.65
CA THR A 182 -8.30 -1.52 25.87
C THR A 182 -8.28 -1.25 24.38
N TYR A 183 -7.54 -2.05 23.63
CA TYR A 183 -7.54 -2.06 22.17
C TYR A 183 -7.47 -3.49 21.62
N GLU A 184 -7.92 -3.70 20.38
CA GLU A 184 -7.88 -4.99 19.70
C GLU A 184 -7.70 -4.81 18.18
N PHE A 185 -6.81 -5.61 17.61
CA PHE A 185 -6.70 -5.87 16.18
C PHE A 185 -7.09 -7.32 15.93
N SER A 186 -7.97 -7.58 14.98
CA SER A 186 -8.51 -8.91 14.70
C SER A 186 -8.36 -9.30 13.24
N ASN A 187 -8.46 -10.60 12.94
CA ASN A 187 -8.31 -11.16 11.59
C ASN A 187 -6.96 -10.88 10.94
N LEU A 188 -5.93 -10.75 11.74
CA LEU A 188 -4.57 -10.52 11.27
C LEU A 188 -4.04 -11.77 10.56
N SER A 189 -3.30 -11.56 9.47
CA SER A 189 -2.53 -12.62 8.81
C SER A 189 -1.32 -13.01 9.68
N PRO A 190 -0.81 -14.24 9.58
CA PRO A 190 0.46 -14.61 10.21
C PRO A 190 1.59 -13.69 9.75
N GLY A 191 2.55 -13.42 10.65
CA GLY A 191 3.67 -12.56 10.31
C GLY A 191 4.33 -11.92 11.52
N GLU A 192 5.34 -11.11 11.27
CA GLU A 192 6.04 -10.31 12.26
C GLU A 192 5.49 -8.89 12.26
N TYR A 193 5.10 -8.42 13.45
CA TYR A 193 4.47 -7.11 13.63
C TYR A 193 5.24 -6.26 14.62
N LEU A 194 5.11 -4.94 14.46
CA LEU A 194 5.59 -3.94 15.39
C LEU A 194 4.41 -3.10 15.86
N LEU A 195 4.49 -2.57 17.07
CA LEU A 195 3.42 -1.81 17.68
C LEU A 195 3.96 -0.50 18.25
N ALA A 196 3.24 0.59 18.03
CA ALA A 196 3.52 1.89 18.62
C ALA A 196 2.25 2.52 19.18
N ALA A 197 2.36 3.22 20.30
CA ALA A 197 1.27 3.97 20.89
C ALA A 197 1.63 5.44 21.08
N LYS A 198 0.64 6.30 20.84
CA LYS A 198 0.71 7.74 21.00
C LYS A 198 -0.50 8.23 21.79
N ALA A 199 -0.29 9.02 22.82
CA ALA A 199 -1.34 9.62 23.61
C ALA A 199 -0.90 10.96 24.21
N THR A 200 -1.84 11.67 24.81
CA THR A 200 -1.58 12.88 25.61
C THR A 200 -2.05 12.63 27.04
N PRO A 201 -1.25 12.93 28.06
CA PRO A 201 -1.72 12.78 29.44
C PRO A 201 -2.92 13.71 29.67
N TRP A 202 -4.04 13.16 30.13
CA TRP A 202 -5.29 13.93 30.32
C TRP A 202 -5.16 15.07 31.33
N TYR A 203 -4.19 14.96 32.24
CA TYR A 203 -3.90 15.96 33.27
C TYR A 203 -2.80 16.94 32.86
N ALA A 204 -2.24 16.80 31.66
CA ALA A 204 -1.14 17.67 31.22
C ALA A 204 -1.62 19.14 31.06
N MET A 205 -0.85 20.04 31.62
CA MET A 205 -1.10 21.48 31.55
C MET A 205 0.14 22.19 31.06
N HIS A 206 0.11 22.57 29.80
CA HIS A 206 1.14 23.41 29.20
C HIS A 206 0.81 24.88 29.40
N GLY A 207 1.78 25.74 29.66
CA GLY A 207 1.51 27.17 29.88
C GLY A 207 0.78 27.82 28.71
N ASN A 208 -0.15 28.69 29.02
CA ASN A 208 -0.94 29.40 28.02
C ASN A 208 -0.17 30.59 27.40
N PRO A 209 -0.42 30.90 26.11
CA PRO A 209 0.08 32.15 25.50
C PRO A 209 -0.47 33.36 26.26
N PRO A 210 0.24 34.51 26.23
CA PRO A 210 -0.32 35.72 26.75
C PRO A 210 -1.58 36.11 25.99
N SER A 211 -2.66 36.39 26.71
CA SER A 211 -3.88 36.91 26.10
C SER A 211 -3.60 38.32 25.51
N PRO A 212 -4.39 38.74 24.49
CA PRO A 212 -4.22 40.08 23.94
C PRO A 212 -4.24 41.14 25.03
N GLY A 213 -3.14 41.91 25.17
CA GLY A 213 -2.96 42.90 26.22
C GLY A 213 -2.20 42.46 27.48
N GLN A 214 -1.84 41.17 27.58
CA GLN A 214 -0.92 40.69 28.62
C GLN A 214 0.53 40.63 28.10
N THR A 215 1.47 41.03 28.94
CA THR A 215 2.90 41.07 28.58
C THR A 215 3.67 39.81 28.99
N SER A 216 3.02 38.86 29.66
CA SER A 216 3.66 37.64 30.15
C SER A 216 2.76 36.41 29.91
N ALA A 217 3.37 35.36 29.37
CA ALA A 217 2.75 34.05 29.33
C ALA A 217 2.54 33.52 30.76
N THR A 218 1.46 32.78 31.00
CA THR A 218 1.30 32.04 32.26
C THR A 218 2.35 30.92 32.28
N PRO A 219 3.26 30.92 33.29
CA PRO A 219 4.23 29.83 33.38
C PRO A 219 3.49 28.48 33.55
N PRO A 220 3.99 27.40 32.97
CA PRO A 220 3.42 26.10 33.20
C PRO A 220 3.59 25.70 34.67
N ASN A 221 2.63 24.94 35.20
CA ASN A 221 2.88 24.19 36.40
C ASN A 221 3.86 23.07 36.06
N SER A 222 5.11 23.18 36.52
CA SER A 222 6.18 22.23 36.16
C SER A 222 5.86 20.77 36.49
N ALA A 223 4.97 20.52 37.45
CA ALA A 223 4.53 19.17 37.81
C ALA A 223 3.49 18.59 36.82
N LEU A 224 2.82 19.44 36.05
CA LEU A 224 1.79 19.07 35.08
C LEU A 224 2.22 19.36 33.62
N ASP A 225 3.39 19.97 33.43
CA ASP A 225 3.96 20.19 32.09
C ASP A 225 4.69 18.94 31.62
N VAL A 226 3.87 17.91 31.26
CA VAL A 226 4.33 16.57 30.92
C VAL A 226 3.76 16.13 29.59
N ALA A 227 4.42 15.17 28.94
CA ALA A 227 3.99 14.56 27.70
C ALA A 227 4.34 13.07 27.69
N TYR A 228 3.63 12.29 26.89
CA TYR A 228 4.03 10.92 26.57
C TYR A 228 4.86 10.90 25.29
N PRO A 229 6.10 10.39 25.31
CA PRO A 229 6.81 10.03 24.11
C PRO A 229 6.05 8.92 23.37
N ILE A 230 6.27 8.80 22.05
CA ILE A 230 5.83 7.60 21.32
C ILE A 230 6.45 6.39 22.02
N THR A 231 5.60 5.44 22.38
CA THR A 231 6.01 4.25 23.11
C THR A 231 5.79 3.03 22.24
N TYR A 232 6.84 2.26 22.06
CA TYR A 232 6.86 1.03 21.28
C TYR A 232 6.69 -0.20 22.16
N PHE A 233 6.24 -1.31 21.60
CA PHE A 233 6.25 -2.60 22.31
C PHE A 233 7.73 -3.05 22.49
N ASP A 234 8.18 -3.35 23.64
CA ASP A 234 7.73 -3.67 24.97
C ASP A 234 7.88 -2.47 25.95
N SER A 235 7.04 -1.45 25.78
CA SER A 235 7.02 -0.20 26.59
C SER A 235 8.32 0.62 26.53
N THR A 236 9.06 0.55 25.44
CA THR A 236 10.26 1.35 25.18
C THR A 236 9.94 2.62 24.41
N THR A 237 10.69 3.69 24.61
CA THR A 237 10.62 4.93 23.82
C THR A 237 11.67 4.98 22.71
N ASP A 238 12.55 3.99 22.65
CA ASP A 238 13.54 3.84 21.58
C ASP A 238 13.00 2.90 20.49
N GLU A 239 12.78 3.45 19.29
CA GLU A 239 12.28 2.71 18.13
C GLU A 239 13.17 1.50 17.78
N ALA A 240 14.50 1.66 17.89
CA ALA A 240 15.44 0.58 17.57
C ALA A 240 15.36 -0.60 18.56
N SER A 241 14.85 -0.35 19.77
CA SER A 241 14.65 -1.36 20.83
C SER A 241 13.24 -1.96 20.82
N ALA A 242 12.37 -1.57 19.88
CA ALA A 242 11.03 -2.10 19.78
C ALA A 242 11.03 -3.62 19.57
N SER A 243 10.32 -4.35 20.43
CA SER A 243 10.22 -5.80 20.33
C SER A 243 9.22 -6.22 19.25
N PRO A 244 9.61 -7.10 18.31
CA PRO A 244 8.69 -7.62 17.34
C PRO A 244 7.72 -8.64 17.95
N ILE A 245 6.48 -8.66 17.43
CA ILE A 245 5.42 -9.58 17.83
C ILE A 245 5.21 -10.59 16.70
N LEU A 246 5.52 -11.86 16.97
CA LEU A 246 5.32 -12.94 16.01
C LEU A 246 3.91 -13.51 16.16
N LEU A 247 3.05 -13.27 15.17
CA LEU A 247 1.71 -13.83 15.09
C LEU A 247 1.72 -15.13 14.27
N ALA A 248 1.40 -16.23 14.91
CA ALA A 248 1.10 -17.49 14.23
C ALA A 248 -0.39 -17.53 13.82
N GLN A 249 -0.73 -18.48 12.94
CA GLN A 249 -2.12 -18.69 12.51
C GLN A 249 -3.05 -18.89 13.71
N GLY A 250 -4.12 -18.09 13.78
CA GLY A 250 -5.14 -18.20 14.83
C GLY A 250 -4.66 -17.87 16.25
N SER A 251 -3.43 -17.37 16.41
CA SER A 251 -2.90 -16.99 17.71
C SER A 251 -3.65 -15.80 18.29
N ARG A 252 -3.68 -15.72 19.61
CA ARG A 252 -4.18 -14.56 20.36
C ARG A 252 -3.09 -14.12 21.30
N ILE A 253 -2.59 -12.90 21.11
CA ILE A 253 -1.47 -12.36 21.86
C ILE A 253 -1.95 -11.12 22.62
N ASP A 254 -1.60 -11.03 23.89
CA ASP A 254 -1.79 -9.84 24.70
C ASP A 254 -0.51 -8.99 24.62
N ALA A 255 -0.63 -7.76 24.12
CA ALA A 255 0.46 -6.80 23.96
C ALA A 255 0.15 -5.53 24.74
N ASN A 256 0.42 -5.54 26.03
CA ASN A 256 0.17 -4.40 26.90
C ASN A 256 1.29 -3.35 26.73
N LEU A 257 0.93 -2.08 26.87
CA LEU A 257 1.85 -0.95 26.82
C LEU A 257 1.71 -0.10 28.07
N THR A 258 2.84 0.35 28.61
CA THR A 258 2.85 1.34 29.70
C THR A 258 3.50 2.62 29.19
N LEU A 259 2.75 3.71 29.24
CA LEU A 259 3.23 5.03 28.87
C LEU A 259 3.81 5.73 30.09
N HIS A 260 5.04 6.23 29.97
CA HIS A 260 5.71 6.96 31.01
C HIS A 260 5.68 8.46 30.71
N ALA A 261 5.04 9.24 31.60
CA ALA A 261 5.02 10.68 31.47
C ALA A 261 6.41 11.26 31.76
N VAL A 262 6.89 12.05 30.83
CA VAL A 262 8.16 12.80 30.98
C VAL A 262 7.91 14.28 31.01
N SER A 263 8.85 15.08 31.55
CA SER A 263 8.75 16.54 31.48
C SER A 263 8.70 16.98 30.02
N ALA A 264 7.66 17.72 29.67
CA ALA A 264 7.54 18.28 28.34
C ALA A 264 8.62 19.34 28.09
N ILE A 265 9.07 19.42 26.85
CA ILE A 265 10.02 20.45 26.42
C ILE A 265 9.30 21.53 25.60
N ARG A 266 9.99 22.64 25.42
CA ARG A 266 9.54 23.78 24.62
C ARG A 266 10.53 24.03 23.52
N LEU A 267 10.03 24.21 22.30
CA LEU A 267 10.83 24.54 21.14
C LEU A 267 10.44 25.91 20.65
N GLN A 268 11.34 26.89 20.79
CA GLN A 268 11.13 28.22 20.29
C GLN A 268 11.75 28.35 18.90
N ILE A 269 10.92 28.72 17.93
CA ILE A 269 11.27 28.71 16.52
C ILE A 269 10.96 30.06 15.91
N SER A 270 11.89 30.60 15.13
CA SER A 270 11.66 31.82 14.37
C SER A 270 10.57 31.64 13.32
N ALA A 271 9.58 32.51 13.29
CA ALA A 271 8.49 32.52 12.32
C ALA A 271 8.47 33.86 11.54
N PRO A 272 9.36 34.03 10.56
CA PRO A 272 9.43 35.24 9.77
C PRO A 272 8.14 35.45 8.96
N ARG A 273 7.83 36.71 8.65
CA ARG A 273 6.74 37.00 7.72
C ARG A 273 7.19 36.75 6.29
N ARG A 274 6.38 36.05 5.53
CA ARG A 274 6.52 35.90 4.08
C ARG A 274 6.27 37.21 3.35
N GLN A 275 6.64 37.29 2.10
CA GLN A 275 6.40 38.45 1.25
C GLN A 275 4.91 38.81 1.12
N ASP A 276 4.01 37.81 1.25
CA ASP A 276 2.55 37.99 1.27
C ASP A 276 2.01 38.49 2.63
N GLY A 277 2.88 38.73 3.60
CA GLY A 277 2.55 39.19 4.95
C GLY A 277 2.11 38.08 5.92
N GLN A 278 1.97 36.85 5.45
CA GLN A 278 1.65 35.71 6.30
C GLN A 278 2.87 35.23 7.08
N LEU A 279 2.64 34.61 8.24
CA LEU A 279 3.72 33.97 9.00
C LEU A 279 4.14 32.67 8.33
N ALA A 280 5.43 32.44 8.19
CA ALA A 280 6.00 31.15 7.80
C ALA A 280 5.88 30.19 9.01
N ARG A 281 4.76 29.49 9.10
CA ARG A 281 4.49 28.57 10.20
C ARG A 281 5.45 27.38 10.14
N PRO A 282 6.22 27.13 11.21
CA PRO A 282 7.06 25.94 11.27
C PRO A 282 6.20 24.68 11.39
N GLN A 283 6.73 23.56 10.88
CA GLN A 283 6.13 22.23 11.02
C GLN A 283 7.12 21.32 11.73
N LEU A 284 6.65 20.67 12.80
CA LEU A 284 7.43 19.70 13.56
C LEU A 284 6.87 18.31 13.29
N ARG A 285 7.73 17.40 12.85
CA ARG A 285 7.34 16.04 12.47
C ARG A 285 8.20 15.01 13.19
N GLN A 286 7.62 13.83 13.41
CA GLN A 286 8.32 12.66 13.89
C GLN A 286 7.89 11.47 13.04
N THR A 287 8.82 10.63 12.63
CA THR A 287 8.52 9.38 11.91
C THR A 287 8.43 8.21 12.86
N ILE A 288 7.56 7.25 12.57
CA ILE A 288 7.37 6.00 13.30
C ILE A 288 7.73 4.87 12.34
N PHE A 289 8.74 4.08 12.68
CA PHE A 289 9.33 3.02 11.86
C PHE A 289 9.71 3.47 10.43
N GLY A 290 10.03 4.75 10.29
CA GLY A 290 10.40 5.34 9.00
C GLY A 290 9.25 5.53 8.00
N GLU A 291 8.03 5.15 8.35
CA GLU A 291 6.87 5.11 7.43
C GLU A 291 5.81 6.16 7.77
N THR A 292 5.36 6.20 9.01
CA THR A 292 4.26 7.08 9.38
C THR A 292 4.78 8.42 9.87
N VAL A 293 4.35 9.48 9.21
CA VAL A 293 4.65 10.84 9.63
C VAL A 293 3.66 11.28 10.70
N ASN A 294 4.14 11.44 11.92
CA ASN A 294 3.39 12.07 12.99
C ASN A 294 3.65 13.58 13.01
N ASN A 295 2.67 14.37 12.58
CA ASN A 295 2.72 15.82 12.77
C ASN A 295 2.48 16.13 14.25
N VAL A 296 3.47 16.72 14.91
CA VAL A 296 3.36 17.08 16.32
C VAL A 296 2.44 18.29 16.44
N SER A 297 1.22 18.03 16.90
CA SER A 297 0.24 19.06 17.24
C SER A 297 0.56 19.60 18.63
N ALA A 298 1.56 20.42 18.74
CA ALA A 298 1.85 21.12 19.98
C ALA A 298 1.04 22.43 20.04
N GLY A 299 0.70 22.87 21.23
CA GLY A 299 0.06 24.18 21.41
C GLY A 299 0.95 25.29 20.85
N PHE A 300 0.40 26.09 19.94
CA PHE A 300 1.14 27.21 19.38
C PHE A 300 0.97 28.42 20.25
N LEU A 301 2.06 29.00 20.73
CA LEU A 301 2.07 30.35 21.21
C LEU A 301 2.30 31.29 20.01
N ASP A 302 1.25 31.96 19.58
CA ASP A 302 1.28 32.75 18.34
C ASP A 302 2.22 33.96 18.44
N ALA A 303 3.08 34.03 17.49
CA ALA A 303 4.12 35.01 17.29
C ALA A 303 3.67 36.27 16.53
N ALA A 304 2.41 36.59 16.45
CA ALA A 304 1.96 37.80 15.74
C ALA A 304 2.69 39.07 16.20
N THR A 305 3.20 39.06 17.42
CA THR A 305 3.92 40.18 18.04
C THR A 305 5.42 39.95 18.20
N THR A 306 5.90 38.71 18.29
CA THR A 306 7.32 38.40 18.63
C THR A 306 8.14 37.89 17.46
N GLY A 307 7.52 37.49 16.34
CA GLY A 307 8.21 36.89 15.21
C GLY A 307 8.76 35.47 15.50
N SER A 308 8.31 34.83 16.59
CA SER A 308 8.68 33.46 16.97
C SER A 308 7.47 32.65 17.33
N THR A 309 7.48 31.36 17.01
CA THR A 309 6.46 30.36 17.38
C THR A 309 7.06 29.45 18.43
N GLU A 310 6.31 29.11 19.45
CA GLU A 310 6.72 28.14 20.46
C GLU A 310 5.85 26.90 20.39
N PHE A 311 6.49 25.73 20.26
CA PHE A 311 5.84 24.43 20.46
C PHE A 311 5.94 24.09 21.95
N VAL A 312 4.81 23.82 22.58
CA VAL A 312 4.71 23.44 23.99
C VAL A 312 4.13 22.04 24.12
N GLY A 313 4.45 21.35 25.21
CA GLY A 313 3.94 20.00 25.42
C GLY A 313 4.60 18.94 24.53
N VAL A 314 5.78 19.25 24.02
CA VAL A 314 6.53 18.32 23.16
C VAL A 314 7.30 17.33 24.04
N PRO A 315 7.19 16.01 23.85
CA PRO A 315 8.07 15.07 24.54
C PRO A 315 9.52 15.20 24.04
N PRO A 316 10.54 14.93 24.86
CA PRO A 316 11.91 14.80 24.38
C PRO A 316 12.01 13.70 23.31
N GLY A 317 12.78 13.94 22.25
CA GLY A 317 12.93 12.98 21.16
C GLY A 317 13.59 13.57 19.91
N GLN A 318 13.62 12.76 18.86
CA GLN A 318 14.12 13.18 17.54
C GLN A 318 12.97 13.70 16.67
N TYR A 319 13.20 14.84 16.04
CA TYR A 319 12.21 15.53 15.22
C TYR A 319 12.81 16.05 13.95
N GLU A 320 11.99 16.18 12.92
CA GLU A 320 12.27 16.96 11.73
C GLU A 320 11.49 18.27 11.82
N LEU A 321 12.18 19.38 11.79
CA LEU A 321 11.59 20.70 11.78
C LEU A 321 11.74 21.35 10.42
N THR A 322 10.62 21.78 9.83
CA THR A 322 10.62 22.70 8.68
C THR A 322 10.34 24.11 9.16
N GLN A 323 11.24 25.06 8.90
CA GLN A 323 11.15 26.45 9.35
C GLN A 323 11.58 27.46 8.29
N GLY A 324 11.21 28.71 8.49
CA GLY A 324 11.73 29.85 7.72
C GLY A 324 11.05 30.10 6.38
N ASP A 325 11.53 31.19 5.70
CA ASP A 325 11.16 31.57 4.34
C ASP A 325 12.40 32.20 3.67
N PRO A 326 13.07 31.55 2.71
CA PRO A 326 12.75 30.22 2.19
C PRO A 326 12.83 29.10 3.25
N PRO A 327 12.08 28.02 3.08
CA PRO A 327 12.03 26.94 4.06
C PRO A 327 13.39 26.23 4.20
N ARG A 328 13.66 25.78 5.42
CA ARG A 328 14.82 24.96 5.76
C ARG A 328 14.35 23.77 6.59
N VAL A 329 14.93 22.63 6.36
CA VAL A 329 14.66 21.39 7.09
C VAL A 329 15.85 21.09 7.99
N VAL A 330 15.58 20.86 9.28
CA VAL A 330 16.59 20.54 10.28
C VAL A 330 16.15 19.34 11.11
N GLU A 331 17.06 18.39 11.29
CA GLU A 331 16.92 17.30 12.25
C GLU A 331 17.23 17.85 13.64
N LEU A 332 16.34 17.60 14.60
CA LEU A 332 16.48 18.03 15.99
C LEU A 332 16.55 16.81 16.89
N ASP A 333 17.60 16.73 17.70
CA ASP A 333 17.65 15.86 18.87
C ASP A 333 17.29 16.68 20.10
N ALA A 334 16.00 16.76 20.38
CA ALA A 334 15.44 17.66 21.38
C ALA A 334 15.32 16.94 22.74
N THR A 335 16.38 16.93 23.52
CA THR A 335 16.42 16.34 24.88
C THR A 335 16.04 17.34 25.98
N ALA A 336 16.03 18.64 25.68
CA ALA A 336 15.64 19.74 26.56
C ALA A 336 15.03 20.87 25.77
N SER A 337 14.37 21.80 26.46
CA SER A 337 13.84 23.01 25.82
C SER A 337 14.97 23.78 25.13
N LEU A 338 14.73 24.17 23.87
CA LEU A 338 15.75 24.83 23.07
C LEU A 338 15.14 25.90 22.16
N GLN A 339 15.98 26.82 21.76
CA GLN A 339 15.69 27.79 20.70
C GLN A 339 16.42 27.36 19.44
N VAL A 340 15.67 27.22 18.34
CA VAL A 340 16.24 26.85 17.06
C VAL A 340 16.68 28.11 16.30
N GLU A 341 17.92 28.11 15.86
CA GLU A 341 18.48 29.20 15.09
C GLU A 341 17.78 29.35 13.73
N PRO A 342 17.42 30.60 13.31
CA PRO A 342 16.67 30.83 12.08
C PRO A 342 17.34 30.30 10.80
N GLY A 343 18.66 30.16 10.81
CA GLY A 343 19.44 29.68 9.67
C GLY A 343 19.80 28.22 9.72
N ALA A 344 19.37 27.48 10.76
CA ALA A 344 19.70 26.09 10.93
C ALA A 344 19.04 25.19 9.86
N GLY A 345 19.71 24.11 9.50
CA GLY A 345 19.21 23.09 8.59
C GLY A 345 19.56 23.30 7.12
N LEU A 346 19.17 22.31 6.31
CA LEU A 346 19.36 22.33 4.86
C LEU A 346 18.35 23.28 4.20
N PRO A 347 18.77 24.09 3.22
CA PRO A 347 17.82 24.82 2.39
C PRO A 347 16.83 23.83 1.74
N ALA A 348 15.56 24.21 1.72
CA ALA A 348 14.53 23.39 1.10
C ALA A 348 13.68 24.27 0.18
N PHE A 349 13.20 23.69 -0.90
CA PHE A 349 12.44 24.40 -1.92
C PHE A 349 11.16 23.65 -2.26
N PRO A 350 10.09 24.37 -2.65
CA PRO A 350 8.87 23.74 -3.11
C PRO A 350 9.12 22.91 -4.36
N VAL A 351 8.60 21.69 -4.37
CA VAL A 351 8.53 20.83 -5.57
C VAL A 351 7.06 20.59 -5.85
N ALA A 352 6.63 20.97 -7.04
CA ALA A 352 5.26 20.74 -7.49
C ALA A 352 5.29 20.03 -8.86
N GLY A 353 4.23 19.28 -9.16
CA GLY A 353 4.18 18.59 -10.43
C GLY A 353 2.85 17.98 -10.76
N THR A 354 2.81 17.34 -11.92
CA THR A 354 1.67 16.56 -12.39
C THR A 354 2.08 15.13 -12.71
N LEU A 355 1.16 14.20 -12.49
CA LEU A 355 1.29 12.83 -12.96
C LEU A 355 0.56 12.70 -14.30
N GLU A 356 1.25 12.17 -15.29
CA GLU A 356 0.70 11.81 -16.60
C GLU A 356 0.91 10.32 -16.84
N THR A 357 -0.03 9.70 -17.53
CA THR A 357 0.13 8.34 -18.06
C THR A 357 1.18 8.32 -19.18
N ALA A 358 1.61 7.12 -19.61
CA ALA A 358 2.59 6.96 -20.69
C ALA A 358 2.20 7.66 -21.99
N ASP A 359 0.89 7.76 -22.29
CA ASP A 359 0.31 8.46 -23.45
C ASP A 359 0.09 9.96 -23.21
N GLY A 360 0.55 10.51 -22.10
CA GLY A 360 0.52 11.95 -21.79
C GLY A 360 -0.82 12.47 -21.27
N LYS A 361 -1.75 11.60 -20.85
CA LYS A 361 -2.99 12.01 -20.22
C LYS A 361 -2.78 12.23 -18.71
N PRO A 362 -3.44 13.24 -18.11
CA PRO A 362 -3.32 13.44 -16.66
C PRO A 362 -3.95 12.28 -15.89
N VAL A 363 -3.27 11.82 -14.84
CA VAL A 363 -3.81 10.88 -13.86
C VAL A 363 -4.83 11.62 -13.00
N THR A 364 -6.08 11.19 -13.02
CA THR A 364 -7.19 11.84 -12.27
C THR A 364 -7.65 11.04 -11.05
N SER A 365 -7.26 9.77 -10.96
CA SER A 365 -7.51 8.90 -9.81
C SER A 365 -6.73 9.35 -8.58
N PHE A 366 -7.08 8.79 -7.42
CA PHE A 366 -6.30 9.00 -6.21
C PHE A 366 -4.86 8.50 -6.41
N ALA A 367 -3.89 9.34 -6.06
CA ALA A 367 -2.49 8.94 -6.11
C ALA A 367 -1.73 9.40 -4.86
N LEU A 368 -0.76 8.59 -4.47
CA LEU A 368 0.26 8.93 -3.48
C LEU A 368 1.58 9.09 -4.24
N VAL A 369 2.22 10.26 -4.09
CA VAL A 369 3.53 10.51 -4.67
C VAL A 369 4.53 10.71 -3.54
N THR A 370 5.64 9.98 -3.60
CA THR A 370 6.68 10.01 -2.56
C THR A 370 8.02 10.43 -3.18
N LEU A 371 8.77 11.27 -2.47
CA LEU A 371 10.18 11.54 -2.76
C LEU A 371 11.03 10.83 -1.73
N GLU A 372 11.90 9.92 -2.18
CA GLU A 372 12.86 9.19 -1.37
C GLU A 372 14.26 9.75 -1.57
N PRO A 373 15.06 9.95 -0.51
CA PRO A 373 16.45 10.34 -0.68
C PRO A 373 17.19 9.30 -1.54
N ALA A 374 17.94 9.76 -2.56
CA ALA A 374 18.71 8.86 -3.40
C ALA A 374 19.89 8.23 -2.65
N ASP A 375 20.34 8.86 -1.57
CA ASP A 375 21.39 8.39 -0.67
C ASP A 375 20.88 8.39 0.77
N ALA A 376 20.65 7.21 1.31
CA ALA A 376 20.20 7.02 2.70
C ALA A 376 21.22 7.53 3.74
N ALA A 377 22.51 7.65 3.37
CA ALA A 377 23.55 8.15 4.28
C ALA A 377 23.40 9.64 4.63
N GLN A 378 22.56 10.38 3.91
CA GLN A 378 22.30 11.80 4.19
C GLN A 378 21.35 12.03 5.38
N GLY A 379 20.75 10.98 5.95
CA GLY A 379 19.82 11.11 7.08
C GLY A 379 18.46 11.73 6.73
N LEU A 380 18.23 12.10 5.47
CA LEU A 380 16.97 12.66 5.01
C LEU A 380 15.86 11.62 5.04
N LYS A 381 14.64 12.05 5.35
CA LYS A 381 13.46 11.17 5.42
C LYS A 381 12.67 11.23 4.11
N PRO A 382 11.94 10.15 3.76
CA PRO A 382 10.98 10.18 2.67
C PRO A 382 9.92 11.27 2.88
N LEU A 383 9.49 11.89 1.80
CA LEU A 383 8.46 12.93 1.80
C LEU A 383 7.26 12.45 1.00
N GLU A 384 6.08 12.57 1.59
CA GLU A 384 4.81 12.26 0.93
C GLU A 384 4.09 13.54 0.51
N SER A 385 3.45 13.50 -0.64
CA SER A 385 2.75 14.65 -1.17
C SER A 385 1.25 14.58 -0.94
N SER A 386 0.62 15.75 -0.88
CA SER A 386 -0.81 15.86 -1.16
C SER A 386 -1.04 15.78 -2.67
N PHE A 387 -2.01 14.94 -3.10
CA PHE A 387 -2.42 14.81 -4.50
C PHE A 387 -3.83 15.34 -4.69
N ASN A 388 -4.01 16.19 -5.67
CA ASN A 388 -5.32 16.74 -6.01
C ASN A 388 -5.45 16.92 -7.52
N LYS A 389 -6.40 16.20 -8.14
CA LYS A 389 -6.75 16.32 -9.56
C LYS A 389 -5.54 16.25 -10.52
N GLY A 390 -4.68 15.28 -10.34
CA GLY A 390 -3.51 15.09 -11.18
C GLY A 390 -2.27 15.88 -10.77
N ALA A 391 -2.36 16.76 -9.77
CA ALA A 391 -1.25 17.55 -9.29
C ALA A 391 -0.80 17.12 -7.89
N PHE A 392 0.50 17.16 -7.66
CA PHE A 392 1.11 16.91 -6.37
C PHE A 392 2.00 18.09 -5.94
N SER A 393 2.22 18.23 -4.64
CA SER A 393 3.01 19.34 -4.10
C SER A 393 3.71 18.93 -2.81
N PHE A 394 5.01 19.19 -2.77
CA PHE A 394 5.84 19.12 -1.58
C PHE A 394 6.24 20.56 -1.22
N PRO A 395 5.84 21.09 -0.07
CA PRO A 395 6.08 22.50 0.27
C PRO A 395 7.55 22.81 0.54
N ALA A 396 8.33 21.83 0.99
CA ALA A 396 9.72 22.01 1.37
C ALA A 396 10.50 20.71 1.15
N VAL A 397 11.27 20.64 0.07
CA VAL A 397 12.15 19.50 -0.24
C VAL A 397 13.58 19.98 -0.07
N PRO A 398 14.38 19.36 0.81
CA PRO A 398 15.80 19.68 0.95
C PRO A 398 16.55 19.58 -0.36
N VAL A 399 17.55 20.46 -0.54
CA VAL A 399 18.45 20.35 -1.71
C VAL A 399 19.16 19.02 -1.72
N GLY A 400 19.23 18.38 -2.89
CA GLY A 400 19.84 17.06 -3.03
C GLY A 400 19.23 16.23 -4.13
N ALA A 401 19.66 14.97 -4.16
CA ALA A 401 19.18 13.95 -5.11
C ALA A 401 18.08 13.11 -4.46
N TRP A 402 16.99 12.94 -5.19
CA TRP A 402 15.79 12.25 -4.76
C TRP A 402 15.34 11.24 -5.81
N LYS A 403 14.55 10.25 -5.41
CA LYS A 403 13.82 9.35 -6.29
C LYS A 403 12.32 9.59 -6.10
N LEU A 404 11.60 9.79 -7.19
CA LEU A 404 10.15 9.91 -7.16
C LEU A 404 9.52 8.53 -7.35
N SER A 405 8.63 8.16 -6.47
CA SER A 405 7.75 7.00 -6.63
C SER A 405 6.29 7.44 -6.62
N ALA A 406 5.42 6.67 -7.24
CA ALA A 406 4.00 6.96 -7.30
C ALA A 406 3.19 5.67 -7.13
N GLN A 407 2.05 5.78 -6.46
CA GLN A 407 1.01 4.76 -6.40
C GLN A 407 -0.29 5.39 -6.89
N VAL A 408 -1.01 4.70 -7.74
CA VAL A 408 -2.32 5.13 -8.25
C VAL A 408 -3.36 4.10 -7.85
N ASP A 409 -4.43 4.53 -7.18
CA ASP A 409 -5.46 3.64 -6.62
C ASP A 409 -4.90 2.50 -5.75
N GLY A 410 -3.80 2.80 -5.03
CA GLY A 410 -3.10 1.85 -4.15
C GLY A 410 -2.13 0.90 -4.85
N LEU A 411 -2.02 0.97 -6.18
CA LEU A 411 -1.08 0.16 -6.96
C LEU A 411 0.19 0.95 -7.30
N PRO A 412 1.38 0.35 -7.14
CA PRO A 412 2.63 1.01 -7.48
C PRO A 412 2.73 1.23 -8.99
N GLU A 413 3.21 2.42 -9.37
CA GLU A 413 3.41 2.83 -10.75
C GLU A 413 4.90 2.92 -11.10
N SER A 414 5.27 2.48 -12.27
CA SER A 414 6.64 2.69 -12.78
C SER A 414 6.79 4.10 -13.34
N VAL A 415 7.78 4.86 -12.83
CA VAL A 415 8.11 6.18 -13.38
C VAL A 415 8.98 6.01 -14.62
N LEU A 416 8.41 6.31 -15.79
CA LEU A 416 9.08 6.21 -17.08
C LEU A 416 10.06 7.36 -17.31
N SER A 417 9.62 8.56 -17.02
CA SER A 417 10.41 9.77 -17.22
C SER A 417 9.91 10.93 -16.38
N ILE A 418 10.81 11.84 -16.11
CA ILE A 418 10.52 13.12 -15.44
C ILE A 418 10.93 14.25 -16.38
N VAL A 419 10.03 15.19 -16.63
CA VAL A 419 10.30 16.42 -17.35
C VAL A 419 10.40 17.54 -16.33
N ALA A 420 11.59 18.12 -16.20
CA ALA A 420 11.84 19.25 -15.31
C ALA A 420 12.54 20.36 -16.09
N ALA A 421 12.14 21.62 -15.91
CA ALA A 421 12.68 22.77 -16.64
C ALA A 421 12.74 22.58 -18.19
N GLY A 422 11.77 21.83 -18.74
CA GLY A 422 11.71 21.54 -20.19
C GLY A 422 12.67 20.44 -20.67
N GLN A 423 13.42 19.80 -19.78
CA GLN A 423 14.27 18.66 -20.10
C GLN A 423 13.67 17.36 -19.58
N ALA A 424 13.63 16.35 -20.43
CA ALA A 424 13.15 15.02 -20.08
C ALA A 424 14.31 14.11 -19.65
N HIS A 425 14.17 13.48 -18.51
CA HIS A 425 15.10 12.47 -17.99
C HIS A 425 14.36 11.14 -17.84
N SER A 426 14.97 10.06 -18.26
CA SER A 426 14.41 8.72 -18.09
C SER A 426 14.55 8.28 -16.63
N GLY A 427 13.52 7.61 -16.11
CA GLY A 427 13.48 7.08 -14.76
C GLY A 427 12.98 8.07 -13.72
N SER A 428 13.20 7.75 -12.44
CA SER A 428 12.58 8.39 -11.27
C SER A 428 13.48 9.43 -10.57
N ALA A 429 14.66 9.71 -11.08
CA ALA A 429 15.60 10.60 -10.42
C ALA A 429 15.17 12.08 -10.53
N VAL A 430 15.18 12.77 -9.38
CA VAL A 430 14.87 14.20 -9.24
C VAL A 430 16.02 14.86 -8.50
N THR A 431 16.53 15.98 -9.01
CA THR A 431 17.52 16.78 -8.30
C THR A 431 16.90 18.13 -7.93
N VAL A 432 16.87 18.42 -6.63
CA VAL A 432 16.41 19.70 -6.10
C VAL A 432 17.61 20.62 -5.88
N HIS A 433 17.58 21.74 -6.55
CA HIS A 433 18.59 22.79 -6.47
C HIS A 433 18.12 23.93 -5.53
N ASP A 434 18.70 25.10 -5.66
CA ASP A 434 18.48 26.29 -4.85
C ASP A 434 17.26 27.15 -5.28
N HIS A 435 16.30 26.53 -5.96
CA HIS A 435 15.08 27.20 -6.44
C HIS A 435 13.89 26.23 -6.53
N PRO A 436 12.64 26.76 -6.53
CA PRO A 436 11.44 25.94 -6.71
C PRO A 436 11.50 25.11 -7.98
N LEU A 437 11.04 23.86 -7.91
CA LEU A 437 11.04 22.93 -9.02
C LEU A 437 9.61 22.60 -9.44
N THR A 438 9.34 22.69 -10.75
CA THR A 438 8.10 22.19 -11.34
C THR A 438 8.44 21.05 -12.29
N LEU A 439 7.74 19.93 -12.18
CA LEU A 439 8.00 18.75 -12.98
C LEU A 439 6.72 18.05 -13.46
N VAL A 440 6.86 17.28 -14.52
CA VAL A 440 5.84 16.34 -15.01
C VAL A 440 6.44 14.94 -14.90
N ALA A 441 5.83 14.08 -14.11
CA ALA A 441 6.23 12.68 -14.01
C ALA A 441 5.29 11.83 -14.87
N ARG A 442 5.86 11.12 -15.84
CA ARG A 442 5.12 10.14 -16.63
C ARG A 442 5.23 8.78 -15.98
N VAL A 443 4.08 8.22 -15.67
CA VAL A 443 3.95 6.93 -15.01
C VAL A 443 3.18 5.94 -15.90
N THR A 444 3.38 4.68 -15.65
CA THR A 444 2.63 3.62 -16.30
C THR A 444 2.26 2.57 -15.27
N SER A 445 0.99 2.23 -15.23
CA SER A 445 0.51 1.03 -14.58
C SER A 445 0.99 -0.16 -15.43
N GLY A 446 2.05 -0.76 -14.97
CA GLY A 446 2.69 -1.84 -15.68
C GLY A 446 3.70 -1.35 -16.72
N GLY A 447 4.97 -1.28 -16.35
CA GLY A 447 6.08 -1.40 -17.30
C GLY A 447 5.87 -2.66 -18.15
N PRO A 448 6.69 -2.88 -19.20
CA PRO A 448 6.55 -4.09 -20.02
C PRO A 448 6.56 -5.32 -19.09
N SER A 449 5.53 -6.13 -19.16
CA SER A 449 5.50 -7.41 -18.45
C SER A 449 6.36 -8.44 -19.21
N VAL A 450 6.95 -9.36 -18.45
CA VAL A 450 7.55 -10.57 -19.03
C VAL A 450 6.60 -11.73 -18.79
N GLU A 451 5.99 -12.24 -19.86
CA GLU A 451 4.97 -13.28 -19.81
C GLU A 451 5.52 -14.62 -20.31
N GLY A 452 5.06 -15.70 -19.71
CA GLY A 452 5.44 -17.04 -20.10
C GLY A 452 4.70 -18.12 -19.35
N PHE A 453 5.23 -19.35 -19.43
CA PHE A 453 4.68 -20.51 -18.74
C PHE A 453 5.76 -21.22 -17.93
N ALA A 454 5.48 -21.55 -16.68
CA ALA A 454 6.29 -22.43 -15.85
C ALA A 454 5.84 -23.87 -16.09
N ARG A 455 6.76 -24.75 -16.58
CA ARG A 455 6.42 -26.13 -16.96
C ARG A 455 7.38 -27.14 -16.38
N LYS A 456 6.82 -28.32 -16.05
CA LYS A 456 7.55 -29.52 -15.69
C LYS A 456 7.01 -30.67 -16.54
N ASP A 457 7.88 -31.42 -17.19
CA ASP A 457 7.50 -32.52 -18.09
C ASP A 457 6.46 -32.14 -19.16
N GLY A 458 6.58 -30.91 -19.69
CA GLY A 458 5.68 -30.37 -20.71
C GLY A 458 4.33 -29.85 -20.19
N LYS A 459 4.01 -30.01 -18.91
CA LYS A 459 2.76 -29.56 -18.29
C LYS A 459 2.94 -28.31 -17.46
N GLY A 460 1.94 -27.42 -17.47
CA GLY A 460 1.89 -26.24 -16.60
C GLY A 460 1.87 -26.63 -15.12
N VAL A 461 2.55 -25.88 -14.30
CA VAL A 461 2.60 -26.09 -12.84
C VAL A 461 2.10 -24.84 -12.15
N SER A 462 1.05 -24.98 -11.33
CA SER A 462 0.48 -23.90 -10.51
C SER A 462 1.31 -23.63 -9.25
N GLY A 463 1.24 -22.40 -8.72
CA GLY A 463 1.80 -22.05 -7.40
C GLY A 463 3.32 -21.90 -7.36
N VAL A 464 3.98 -21.96 -8.51
CA VAL A 464 5.44 -21.85 -8.60
C VAL A 464 5.86 -20.40 -8.45
N MET A 465 6.87 -20.14 -7.60
CA MET A 465 7.51 -18.82 -7.55
C MET A 465 8.31 -18.57 -8.83
N VAL A 466 7.93 -17.53 -9.57
CA VAL A 466 8.62 -17.09 -10.79
C VAL A 466 9.37 -15.79 -10.52
N LEU A 467 10.62 -15.71 -10.95
CA LEU A 467 11.51 -14.59 -10.71
C LEU A 467 12.11 -14.08 -12.02
N LEU A 468 12.08 -12.76 -12.21
CA LEU A 468 12.87 -12.05 -13.23
C LEU A 468 14.14 -11.53 -12.57
N VAL A 469 15.28 -12.13 -12.84
CA VAL A 469 16.56 -11.84 -12.16
C VAL A 469 17.54 -11.16 -13.12
N PRO A 470 18.10 -9.98 -12.78
CA PRO A 470 19.11 -9.34 -13.60
C PRO A 470 20.33 -10.25 -13.81
N ARG A 471 20.79 -10.41 -15.05
CA ARG A 471 21.95 -11.28 -15.34
C ARG A 471 23.24 -10.81 -14.70
N ALA A 472 23.38 -9.51 -14.46
CA ALA A 472 24.51 -8.93 -13.76
C ALA A 472 24.63 -9.38 -12.29
N LEU A 473 23.53 -9.83 -11.68
CA LEU A 473 23.54 -10.33 -10.29
C LEU A 473 24.42 -11.58 -10.12
N SER A 474 24.71 -12.32 -11.21
CA SER A 474 25.61 -13.50 -11.18
C SER A 474 27.06 -13.16 -10.92
N THR A 475 27.49 -11.91 -11.17
CA THR A 475 28.90 -11.50 -11.14
C THR A 475 29.26 -10.59 -9.96
N LEU A 476 28.32 -9.82 -9.42
CA LEU A 476 28.54 -8.92 -8.28
C LEU A 476 27.25 -8.79 -7.47
N PRO A 477 27.29 -9.00 -6.13
CA PRO A 477 26.15 -8.71 -5.27
C PRO A 477 26.04 -7.19 -5.09
N ASP A 478 25.37 -6.52 -6.02
CA ASP A 478 25.02 -5.10 -5.89
C ASP A 478 23.59 -5.02 -5.31
N PRO A 479 23.39 -4.47 -4.10
CA PRO A 479 22.07 -4.31 -3.49
C PRO A 479 21.09 -3.58 -4.41
N SER A 480 21.54 -2.63 -5.22
CA SER A 480 20.70 -1.91 -6.18
C SER A 480 20.09 -2.80 -7.28
N MET A 481 20.65 -3.99 -7.50
CA MET A 481 20.11 -4.97 -8.44
C MET A 481 18.93 -5.75 -7.86
N LEU A 482 18.82 -5.85 -6.54
CA LEU A 482 17.68 -6.52 -5.90
C LEU A 482 16.37 -5.78 -6.19
N ASP A 483 16.39 -4.45 -6.24
CA ASP A 483 15.23 -3.62 -6.58
C ASP A 483 14.68 -3.86 -7.99
N ARG A 484 15.48 -4.50 -8.85
CA ARG A 484 15.12 -4.82 -10.23
C ARG A 484 14.57 -6.25 -10.40
N ILE A 485 14.59 -7.05 -9.34
CA ILE A 485 13.95 -8.37 -9.34
C ILE A 485 12.45 -8.19 -9.35
N ARG A 486 11.75 -8.96 -10.18
CA ARG A 486 10.29 -9.05 -10.16
C ARG A 486 9.91 -10.46 -9.83
N ARG A 487 8.78 -10.61 -9.15
CA ARG A 487 8.23 -11.91 -8.74
C ARG A 487 6.80 -12.02 -9.22
N ASP A 488 6.40 -13.24 -9.46
CA ASP A 488 5.02 -13.62 -9.70
C ASP A 488 4.80 -15.06 -9.28
N GLN A 489 3.55 -15.46 -9.15
CA GLN A 489 3.13 -16.83 -8.91
C GLN A 489 2.45 -17.37 -10.16
N SER A 490 2.86 -18.57 -10.59
CA SER A 490 2.23 -19.17 -11.76
C SER A 490 0.78 -19.57 -11.50
N ASP A 491 -0.08 -19.29 -12.47
CA ASP A 491 -1.48 -19.63 -12.50
C ASP A 491 -1.73 -21.15 -12.68
N SER A 492 -2.99 -21.56 -12.62
CA SER A 492 -3.36 -22.98 -12.70
C SER A 492 -2.94 -23.69 -13.99
N ASP A 493 -2.70 -22.98 -15.09
CA ASP A 493 -2.15 -23.49 -16.35
C ASP A 493 -0.63 -23.34 -16.47
N GLY A 494 0.02 -22.81 -15.42
CA GLY A 494 1.44 -22.49 -15.37
C GLY A 494 1.81 -21.14 -15.98
N SER A 495 0.85 -20.35 -16.48
CA SER A 495 1.12 -19.00 -16.98
C SER A 495 1.52 -18.05 -15.86
N PHE A 496 2.31 -17.02 -16.19
CA PHE A 496 2.74 -15.97 -15.27
C PHE A 496 2.94 -14.66 -16.00
N SER A 497 2.93 -13.55 -15.25
CA SER A 497 3.18 -12.21 -15.76
C SER A 497 4.01 -11.39 -14.76
N LEU A 498 5.29 -11.21 -15.07
CA LEU A 498 6.23 -10.43 -14.26
C LEU A 498 6.12 -8.96 -14.68
N HIS A 499 5.32 -8.19 -13.95
CA HIS A 499 5.05 -6.79 -14.24
C HIS A 499 6.23 -5.87 -13.91
N ASP A 500 6.23 -4.67 -14.47
CA ASP A 500 7.17 -3.58 -14.18
C ASP A 500 8.64 -3.94 -14.40
N ALA A 501 8.92 -4.68 -15.46
CA ALA A 501 10.27 -5.06 -15.81
C ALA A 501 11.06 -3.85 -16.36
N ALA A 502 12.04 -3.36 -15.60
CA ALA A 502 12.92 -2.30 -16.06
C ALA A 502 13.75 -2.76 -17.26
N PRO A 503 14.13 -1.86 -18.19
CA PRO A 503 14.97 -2.22 -19.32
C PRO A 503 16.29 -2.88 -18.89
N GLY A 504 16.66 -3.99 -19.53
CA GLY A 504 17.86 -4.73 -19.16
C GLY A 504 17.89 -6.17 -19.67
N GLN A 505 18.94 -6.89 -19.28
CA GLN A 505 19.11 -8.32 -19.56
C GLN A 505 18.82 -9.12 -18.28
N TYR A 506 17.94 -10.09 -18.40
CA TYR A 506 17.44 -10.90 -17.28
C TYR A 506 17.50 -12.40 -17.59
N SER A 507 17.38 -13.19 -16.55
CA SER A 507 17.04 -14.61 -16.60
C SER A 507 15.73 -14.82 -15.84
N VAL A 508 14.77 -15.55 -16.43
CA VAL A 508 13.53 -15.94 -15.78
C VAL A 508 13.71 -17.31 -15.14
N LEU A 509 13.43 -17.40 -13.86
CA LEU A 509 13.53 -18.62 -13.06
C LEU A 509 12.14 -19.05 -12.59
N ALA A 510 11.88 -20.35 -12.49
CA ALA A 510 10.67 -20.89 -11.87
C ALA A 510 11.08 -21.93 -10.82
N ILE A 511 10.73 -21.71 -9.55
CA ILE A 511 11.19 -22.50 -8.41
C ILE A 511 9.99 -23.05 -7.65
N GLN A 512 9.83 -24.38 -7.68
CA GLN A 512 8.82 -25.08 -6.91
C GLN A 512 9.13 -24.97 -5.42
N ASP A 513 8.12 -24.66 -4.59
CA ASP A 513 8.26 -24.43 -3.14
C ASP A 513 9.29 -23.34 -2.82
N GLY A 514 9.44 -22.36 -3.73
CA GLY A 514 10.42 -21.29 -3.63
C GLY A 514 10.07 -20.17 -2.64
N TRP A 515 8.84 -20.13 -2.16
CA TRP A 515 8.33 -19.03 -1.32
C TRP A 515 9.05 -18.88 0.03
N ASP A 516 9.60 -19.98 0.58
CA ASP A 516 10.41 -19.97 1.80
C ASP A 516 11.92 -19.72 1.54
N LEU A 517 12.33 -19.42 0.31
CA LEU A 517 13.72 -19.12 0.01
C LEU A 517 14.06 -17.69 0.43
N ASP A 518 15.18 -17.53 1.13
CA ASP A 518 15.79 -16.22 1.34
C ASP A 518 16.53 -15.77 0.06
N TRP A 519 15.72 -15.49 -0.98
CA TRP A 519 16.22 -15.17 -2.33
C TRP A 519 17.00 -13.83 -2.38
N THR A 520 16.82 -12.97 -1.37
CA THR A 520 17.57 -11.70 -1.24
C THR A 520 19.00 -11.91 -0.79
N ARG A 521 19.29 -13.07 -0.17
CA ARG A 521 20.63 -13.38 0.28
C ARG A 521 21.56 -13.69 -0.92
N PRO A 522 22.74 -13.04 -0.99
CA PRO A 522 23.71 -13.27 -2.06
C PRO A 522 24.02 -14.76 -2.24
N GLY A 523 24.01 -15.22 -3.50
CA GLY A 523 24.36 -16.59 -3.87
C GLY A 523 23.22 -17.62 -3.83
N ILE A 524 22.07 -17.34 -3.18
CA ILE A 524 20.92 -18.27 -3.18
C ILE A 524 20.39 -18.49 -4.60
N LEU A 525 20.18 -17.42 -5.37
CA LEU A 525 19.66 -17.52 -6.74
C LEU A 525 20.71 -18.06 -7.75
N ALA A 526 21.99 -17.96 -7.42
CA ALA A 526 23.07 -18.35 -8.35
C ALA A 526 22.95 -19.81 -8.84
N ARG A 527 22.48 -20.73 -8.00
CA ARG A 527 22.30 -22.15 -8.36
C ARG A 527 21.18 -22.39 -9.39
N TYR A 528 20.21 -21.49 -9.46
CA TYR A 528 19.06 -21.61 -10.38
C TYR A 528 19.30 -20.92 -11.73
N LEU A 529 20.21 -19.93 -11.78
CA LEU A 529 20.50 -19.15 -12.99
C LEU A 529 20.89 -19.98 -14.22
N PRO A 530 21.66 -21.08 -14.10
CA PRO A 530 22.05 -21.87 -15.29
C PRO A 530 20.89 -22.49 -16.08
N ALA A 531 19.76 -22.76 -15.40
CA ALA A 531 18.56 -23.29 -16.04
C ALA A 531 17.51 -22.20 -16.37
N GLY A 532 17.82 -20.94 -16.08
CA GLY A 532 16.94 -19.81 -16.34
C GLY A 532 16.85 -19.46 -17.83
N ILE A 533 15.67 -19.02 -18.26
CA ILE A 533 15.45 -18.57 -19.64
C ILE A 533 15.90 -17.11 -19.80
N PRO A 534 16.84 -16.82 -20.72
CA PRO A 534 17.32 -15.47 -20.94
C PRO A 534 16.27 -14.60 -21.63
N VAL A 535 16.10 -13.36 -21.17
CA VAL A 535 15.20 -12.38 -21.77
C VAL A 535 15.82 -10.99 -21.76
N THR A 536 15.53 -10.19 -22.78
CA THR A 536 15.93 -8.79 -22.85
C THR A 536 14.69 -7.91 -22.90
N VAL A 537 14.56 -7.03 -21.91
CA VAL A 537 13.55 -5.99 -21.86
C VAL A 537 14.14 -4.72 -22.46
N LYS A 538 13.54 -4.17 -23.50
CA LYS A 538 14.02 -2.94 -24.17
C LYS A 538 13.29 -1.72 -23.58
N ALA A 539 13.94 -0.57 -23.58
CA ALA A 539 13.36 0.70 -23.14
C ALA A 539 12.13 1.14 -23.98
N THR A 540 11.98 0.60 -25.19
CA THR A 540 10.86 0.86 -26.10
C THR A 540 9.78 -0.23 -26.07
N SER A 541 9.86 -1.18 -25.14
CA SER A 541 8.85 -2.24 -25.00
C SER A 541 7.58 -1.65 -24.36
N GLU A 542 6.63 -1.27 -25.19
CA GLU A 542 5.30 -0.79 -24.75
C GLU A 542 4.34 -1.94 -24.45
N ASN A 543 4.70 -3.16 -24.83
CA ASN A 543 3.88 -4.37 -24.71
C ASN A 543 4.62 -5.48 -23.96
N ALA A 544 3.85 -6.48 -23.53
CA ALA A 544 4.37 -7.67 -22.88
C ALA A 544 5.47 -8.37 -23.73
N VAL A 545 6.57 -8.70 -23.09
CA VAL A 545 7.65 -9.51 -23.67
C VAL A 545 7.29 -10.98 -23.42
N ARG A 546 6.81 -11.67 -24.45
CA ARG A 546 6.46 -13.09 -24.34
C ARG A 546 7.67 -13.97 -24.55
N LEU A 547 7.90 -14.91 -23.63
CA LEU A 547 8.95 -15.89 -23.76
C LEU A 547 8.60 -16.89 -24.87
N ALA A 548 9.58 -17.18 -25.73
CA ALA A 548 9.42 -18.16 -26.81
C ALA A 548 9.37 -19.59 -26.29
N GLU A 549 10.04 -19.86 -25.16
CA GLU A 549 10.16 -21.17 -24.54
C GLU A 549 9.60 -21.14 -23.12
N PRO A 550 8.96 -22.21 -22.64
CA PRO A 550 8.53 -22.30 -21.25
C PRO A 550 9.72 -22.35 -20.29
N VAL A 551 9.53 -21.76 -19.12
CA VAL A 551 10.54 -21.78 -18.04
C VAL A 551 10.49 -23.15 -17.34
N PRO A 552 11.60 -23.90 -17.30
CA PRO A 552 11.64 -25.17 -16.60
C PRO A 552 11.51 -24.98 -15.09
N VAL A 553 10.58 -25.70 -14.48
CA VAL A 553 10.40 -25.66 -13.02
C VAL A 553 11.52 -26.44 -12.35
N GLN A 554 12.25 -25.76 -11.49
CA GLN A 554 13.35 -26.30 -10.70
C GLN A 554 12.87 -26.60 -9.28
N SER A 555 13.33 -27.68 -8.69
CA SER A 555 13.08 -28.00 -7.28
C SER A 555 13.94 -27.09 -6.37
N ARG A 556 13.40 -26.79 -5.20
CA ARG A 556 14.10 -26.05 -4.13
C ARG A 556 15.41 -26.69 -3.69
#